data_ddf9bb31e29cc54a318f16efbfd8e8c2
#
_entry.id   ddf9bb31e29cc54a318f16efbfd8e8c2
#
_cell.length_a   1.000
_cell.length_b   1.000
_cell.length_c   1.000
_cell.angle_alpha   90.00
_cell.angle_beta   90.00
_cell.angle_gamma   90.00
#
_symmetry.space_group_name_H-M   'P 1'
#
loop_
_entity.id
_entity.type
_entity.pdbx_description
1 polymer ?
#
loop_
_entity_poly.entity_id
_entity_poly.type
_entity_poly.pdbx_seq_one_letter_code
_entity_poly.pdbx_strand_id
1 'polypeptide(L)'
;MKRILLIIAVLIAFVPAVNAQKVKETRRYAIKGTDTLYVDRHVNLSKVKGDLIPTMIYMYGGGWAFGGRGGDFSYLTDIGVQVISIDYRKGLTKYGYNPAPAEEMEKAIDMALDDLTDAMAFVLSRADEWKVDKDKVMLSGSSAGGITTLLSIYDICNDGPYSKKFPEGWMPAGYIGYAGAIINRQQELSWAKTPCPMMFFHGSADTTVAFDVRRSDELNVFGPTYILAQLHEMGVANWLYCEIDADHVISYKPFGGYNTHEIQTFVEKFVLQGLKLEMKTEEYNLVESSHLPGFK
;
A
#
# COMPACT_ATOMS: atom_id res chain seq x y z
N MET A 1 -80.76 -5.43 -4.19
CA MET A 1 -79.63 -4.48 -3.99
C MET A 1 -78.39 -5.28 -3.65
N LYS A 2 -77.50 -5.48 -4.65
CA LYS A 2 -76.22 -6.23 -4.45
C LYS A 2 -75.12 -5.19 -4.17
N ARG A 3 -74.51 -5.28 -3.00
CA ARG A 3 -73.32 -4.46 -2.64
C ARG A 3 -72.10 -5.09 -3.21
N ILE A 4 -71.41 -4.42 -4.15
CA ILE A 4 -70.10 -4.79 -4.70
C ILE A 4 -69.06 -4.23 -3.74
N LEU A 5 -68.31 -5.17 -3.11
CA LEU A 5 -67.17 -4.82 -2.28
C LEU A 5 -65.95 -4.67 -3.20
N LEU A 6 -65.43 -3.44 -3.35
CA LEU A 6 -64.19 -3.18 -4.12
C LEU A 6 -63.00 -3.38 -3.20
N ILE A 7 -62.25 -4.48 -3.41
CA ILE A 7 -60.98 -4.74 -2.70
C ILE A 7 -59.89 -4.05 -3.50
N ILE A 8 -59.36 -2.92 -2.96
CA ILE A 8 -58.18 -2.25 -3.49
C ILE A 8 -56.97 -3.00 -2.91
N ALA A 9 -56.30 -3.80 -3.73
CA ALA A 9 -55.02 -4.38 -3.38
C ALA A 9 -53.91 -3.34 -3.57
N VAL A 10 -53.40 -2.81 -2.45
CA VAL A 10 -52.21 -1.92 -2.48
C VAL A 10 -50.97 -2.84 -2.66
N LEU A 11 -50.45 -2.86 -3.87
CA LEU A 11 -49.14 -3.42 -4.16
C LEU A 11 -48.08 -2.49 -3.55
N ILE A 12 -47.61 -2.82 -2.35
CA ILE A 12 -46.40 -2.21 -1.78
C ILE A 12 -45.22 -2.80 -2.56
N ALA A 13 -44.70 -2.04 -3.54
CA ALA A 13 -43.42 -2.35 -4.17
C ALA A 13 -42.33 -2.24 -3.08
N PHE A 14 -41.86 -3.38 -2.63
CA PHE A 14 -40.64 -3.46 -1.82
C PHE A 14 -39.49 -3.10 -2.76
N VAL A 15 -39.09 -1.83 -2.78
CA VAL A 15 -37.81 -1.41 -3.33
C VAL A 15 -36.80 -1.79 -2.24
N PRO A 16 -35.94 -2.77 -2.47
CA PRO A 16 -34.88 -3.02 -1.51
C PRO A 16 -34.03 -1.75 -1.48
N ALA A 17 -33.99 -1.08 -0.33
CA ALA A 17 -33.02 -0.02 -0.09
C ALA A 17 -31.65 -0.71 -0.27
N VAL A 18 -30.98 -0.39 -1.38
CA VAL A 18 -29.56 -0.74 -1.57
C VAL A 18 -28.80 0.12 -0.57
N ASN A 19 -28.75 -0.36 0.67
CA ASN A 19 -27.87 0.22 1.66
C ASN A 19 -26.45 0.12 1.09
N ALA A 20 -25.79 1.26 0.96
CA ALA A 20 -24.37 1.32 0.62
C ALA A 20 -23.60 0.41 1.60
N GLN A 21 -23.27 -0.78 1.16
CA GLN A 21 -22.73 -1.80 2.05
C GLN A 21 -21.22 -1.64 2.11
N LYS A 22 -20.76 -0.76 3.01
CA LYS A 22 -19.36 -0.73 3.44
C LYS A 22 -19.13 -1.98 4.28
N VAL A 23 -18.27 -2.88 3.80
CA VAL A 23 -17.91 -4.12 4.49
C VAL A 23 -16.53 -3.96 5.07
N LYS A 24 -16.40 -4.27 6.36
CA LYS A 24 -15.11 -4.52 7.02
C LYS A 24 -15.11 -5.97 7.51
N GLU A 25 -14.11 -6.74 7.09
CA GLU A 25 -14.00 -8.16 7.39
C GLU A 25 -12.58 -8.47 7.83
N THR A 26 -12.43 -9.16 8.96
CA THR A 26 -11.13 -9.60 9.48
C THR A 26 -10.94 -11.09 9.23
N ARG A 27 -9.81 -11.48 8.68
CA ARG A 27 -9.43 -12.89 8.47
C ARG A 27 -8.01 -13.15 8.94
N ARG A 28 -7.81 -14.30 9.55
CA ARG A 28 -6.47 -14.81 9.85
C ARG A 28 -5.84 -15.35 8.56
N TYR A 29 -4.64 -14.88 8.23
CA TYR A 29 -3.92 -15.36 7.05
C TYR A 29 -2.71 -16.26 7.40
N ALA A 30 -2.10 -16.08 8.60
CA ALA A 30 -0.97 -16.90 9.01
C ALA A 30 -0.92 -17.11 10.53
N ILE A 31 -0.19 -18.15 10.94
CA ILE A 31 0.31 -18.36 12.30
C ILE A 31 1.81 -18.61 12.17
N LYS A 32 2.62 -17.79 12.82
CA LYS A 32 4.07 -17.81 12.78
C LYS A 32 4.62 -17.96 14.22
N GLY A 33 4.88 -19.19 14.64
CA GLY A 33 5.22 -19.50 16.03
C GLY A 33 4.06 -19.13 16.97
N THR A 34 4.27 -18.14 17.83
CA THR A 34 3.25 -17.62 18.75
C THR A 34 2.40 -16.49 18.15
N ASP A 35 2.81 -15.92 17.01
CA ASP A 35 2.13 -14.81 16.38
C ASP A 35 0.99 -15.28 15.48
N THR A 36 -0.15 -14.64 15.64
CA THR A 36 -1.31 -14.86 14.76
C THR A 36 -1.54 -13.58 13.98
N LEU A 37 -1.45 -13.68 12.64
CA LEU A 37 -1.49 -12.55 11.73
C LEU A 37 -2.83 -12.50 11.00
N TYR A 38 -3.39 -11.29 10.91
CA TYR A 38 -4.69 -11.03 10.31
C TYR A 38 -4.60 -10.02 9.19
N VAL A 39 -5.59 -10.07 8.32
CA VAL A 39 -5.92 -9.02 7.36
C VAL A 39 -7.27 -8.43 7.69
N ASP A 40 -7.42 -7.11 7.46
CA ASP A 40 -8.71 -6.41 7.44
C ASP A 40 -9.04 -6.05 5.99
N ARG A 41 -10.13 -6.61 5.46
CA ARG A 41 -10.68 -6.27 4.15
C ARG A 41 -11.67 -5.13 4.31
N HIS A 42 -11.48 -4.06 3.55
CA HIS A 42 -12.37 -2.91 3.46
C HIS A 42 -12.88 -2.79 2.02
N VAL A 43 -14.19 -2.74 1.83
CA VAL A 43 -14.80 -2.57 0.51
C VAL A 43 -16.12 -1.81 0.62
N ASN A 44 -16.39 -0.95 -0.36
CA ASN A 44 -17.69 -0.33 -0.56
C ASN A 44 -18.36 -0.97 -1.78
N LEU A 45 -19.19 -2.00 -1.55
CA LEU A 45 -19.82 -2.77 -2.61
C LEU A 45 -20.70 -1.93 -3.52
N SER A 46 -21.23 -0.79 -3.06
CA SER A 46 -22.01 0.13 -3.88
C SER A 46 -21.20 0.90 -4.92
N LYS A 47 -19.88 0.89 -4.80
CA LYS A 47 -18.93 1.59 -5.67
C LYS A 47 -18.18 0.67 -6.64
N VAL A 48 -18.30 -0.63 -6.44
CA VAL A 48 -17.67 -1.63 -7.32
C VAL A 48 -18.27 -1.56 -8.72
N LYS A 49 -17.39 -1.48 -9.72
CA LYS A 49 -17.74 -1.42 -11.14
C LYS A 49 -17.29 -2.70 -11.83
N GLY A 50 -18.20 -3.62 -12.06
CA GLY A 50 -17.88 -4.89 -12.71
C GLY A 50 -17.81 -6.09 -11.77
N ASP A 51 -17.39 -7.24 -12.29
CA ASP A 51 -17.41 -8.52 -11.57
C ASP A 51 -16.18 -8.73 -10.69
N LEU A 52 -15.04 -8.15 -11.06
CA LEU A 52 -13.78 -8.20 -10.33
C LEU A 52 -13.45 -6.83 -9.73
N ILE A 53 -12.75 -6.84 -8.60
CA ILE A 53 -12.47 -5.65 -7.80
C ILE A 53 -10.97 -5.39 -7.78
N PRO A 54 -10.48 -4.24 -8.28
CA PRO A 54 -9.11 -3.80 -8.06
C PRO A 54 -8.80 -3.78 -6.57
N THR A 55 -7.63 -4.28 -6.19
CA THR A 55 -7.31 -4.53 -4.78
C THR A 55 -6.01 -3.86 -4.38
N MET A 56 -6.02 -3.06 -3.32
CA MET A 56 -4.82 -2.51 -2.70
C MET A 56 -4.48 -3.33 -1.46
N ILE A 57 -3.26 -3.87 -1.38
CA ILE A 57 -2.72 -4.46 -0.15
C ILE A 57 -1.89 -3.38 0.53
N TYR A 58 -2.30 -3.01 1.75
CA TYR A 58 -1.69 -1.93 2.51
C TYR A 58 -0.95 -2.44 3.74
N MET A 59 0.29 -1.96 3.93
CA MET A 59 1.14 -2.26 5.06
C MET A 59 1.52 -0.99 5.83
N TYR A 60 1.18 -0.95 7.12
CA TYR A 60 1.45 0.20 7.98
C TYR A 60 2.94 0.37 8.32
N GLY A 61 3.31 1.58 8.72
CA GLY A 61 4.64 1.94 9.17
C GLY A 61 4.91 1.61 10.64
N GLY A 62 5.93 2.25 11.21
CA GLY A 62 6.30 2.12 12.63
C GLY A 62 7.63 1.41 12.85
N GLY A 63 8.57 1.48 11.89
CA GLY A 63 9.96 1.02 12.06
C GLY A 63 10.08 -0.47 12.38
N TRP A 64 9.15 -1.31 11.94
CA TRP A 64 9.05 -2.75 12.30
C TRP A 64 8.99 -3.01 13.82
N ALA A 65 8.65 -1.98 14.61
CA ALA A 65 8.53 -2.05 16.08
C ALA A 65 7.12 -1.74 16.57
N PHE A 66 6.39 -0.88 15.86
CA PHE A 66 5.09 -0.33 16.25
C PHE A 66 4.04 -0.47 15.16
N GLY A 67 2.86 0.08 15.41
CA GLY A 67 1.79 0.18 14.43
C GLY A 67 0.79 -0.97 14.45
N GLY A 68 -0.18 -0.89 13.56
CA GLY A 68 -1.25 -1.86 13.38
C GLY A 68 -2.06 -1.58 12.11
N ARG A 69 -2.85 -2.57 11.67
CA ARG A 69 -3.60 -2.56 10.39
C ARG A 69 -4.82 -1.64 10.33
N GLY A 70 -5.02 -0.75 11.30
CA GLY A 70 -6.11 0.24 11.27
C GLY A 70 -5.92 1.28 10.17
N GLY A 71 -6.99 2.02 9.86
CA GLY A 71 -6.96 3.15 8.93
C GLY A 71 -8.32 3.45 8.34
N ASP A 72 -8.50 4.67 7.81
CA ASP A 72 -9.61 5.03 6.94
C ASP A 72 -9.15 4.93 5.49
N PHE A 73 -9.74 4.00 4.75
CA PHE A 73 -9.44 3.75 3.35
C PHE A 73 -10.57 4.20 2.42
N SER A 74 -11.43 5.10 2.90
CA SER A 74 -12.57 5.60 2.11
C SER A 74 -12.12 6.24 0.79
N TYR A 75 -10.97 6.88 0.76
CA TYR A 75 -10.39 7.48 -0.45
C TYR A 75 -10.16 6.48 -1.60
N LEU A 76 -10.03 5.19 -1.31
CA LEU A 76 -9.95 4.11 -2.30
C LEU A 76 -11.27 3.35 -2.43
N THR A 77 -11.92 3.02 -1.32
CA THR A 77 -13.17 2.23 -1.39
C THR A 77 -14.31 2.99 -2.05
N ASP A 78 -14.33 4.31 -1.98
CA ASP A 78 -15.34 5.15 -2.62
C ASP A 78 -15.14 5.32 -4.14
N ILE A 79 -14.01 4.85 -4.71
CA ILE A 79 -13.81 4.70 -6.16
C ILE A 79 -13.91 3.24 -6.64
N GLY A 80 -14.30 2.31 -5.76
CA GLY A 80 -14.53 0.90 -6.10
C GLY A 80 -13.30 0.00 -6.00
N VAL A 81 -12.23 0.46 -5.33
CA VAL A 81 -11.06 -0.35 -4.97
C VAL A 81 -11.28 -0.95 -3.60
N GLN A 82 -11.06 -2.25 -3.41
CA GLN A 82 -10.99 -2.81 -2.06
C GLN A 82 -9.59 -2.67 -1.48
N VAL A 83 -9.51 -2.51 -0.15
CA VAL A 83 -8.24 -2.40 0.56
C VAL A 83 -8.11 -3.55 1.55
N ILE A 84 -6.98 -4.22 1.51
CA ILE A 84 -6.59 -5.27 2.43
C ILE A 84 -5.44 -4.74 3.27
N SER A 85 -5.73 -4.32 4.50
CA SER A 85 -4.70 -3.90 5.45
C SER A 85 -4.21 -5.10 6.24
N ILE A 86 -2.88 -5.30 6.31
CA ILE A 86 -2.29 -6.51 6.86
C ILE A 86 -1.57 -6.29 8.19
N ASP A 87 -1.59 -7.30 9.07
CA ASP A 87 -0.62 -7.42 10.16
C ASP A 87 0.72 -7.93 9.61
N TYR A 88 1.78 -7.69 10.36
CA TYR A 88 3.08 -8.33 10.18
C TYR A 88 3.82 -8.39 11.51
N ARG A 89 4.78 -9.32 11.64
CA ARG A 89 5.60 -9.48 12.85
C ARG A 89 6.55 -8.30 13.01
N LYS A 90 6.65 -7.81 14.23
CA LYS A 90 7.45 -6.63 14.58
C LYS A 90 8.79 -7.06 15.14
N GLY A 91 9.78 -7.24 14.26
CA GLY A 91 11.10 -7.75 14.62
C GLY A 91 11.94 -6.84 15.51
N LEU A 92 11.62 -5.53 15.54
CA LEU A 92 12.40 -4.52 16.26
C LEU A 92 11.75 -3.99 17.54
N THR A 93 10.68 -4.62 18.03
CA THR A 93 9.96 -4.16 19.25
C THR A 93 10.88 -3.93 20.45
N LYS A 94 11.92 -4.76 20.62
CA LYS A 94 12.89 -4.63 21.72
C LYS A 94 13.75 -3.35 21.67
N TYR A 95 13.86 -2.74 20.49
CA TYR A 95 14.62 -1.49 20.31
C TYR A 95 13.76 -0.24 20.48
N GLY A 96 12.44 -0.35 20.29
CA GLY A 96 11.53 0.78 20.35
C GLY A 96 11.91 1.84 19.33
N TYR A 97 12.18 3.07 19.78
CA TYR A 97 12.64 4.19 18.95
C TYR A 97 14.16 4.29 18.83
N ASN A 98 14.92 3.40 19.49
CA ASN A 98 16.37 3.43 19.40
C ASN A 98 16.84 2.77 18.10
N PRO A 99 17.98 3.21 17.53
CA PRO A 99 18.56 2.55 16.38
C PRO A 99 18.84 1.08 16.64
N ALA A 100 18.45 0.22 15.71
CA ALA A 100 18.77 -1.20 15.73
C ALA A 100 20.06 -1.46 14.93
N PRO A 101 20.86 -2.46 15.31
CA PRO A 101 21.97 -2.93 14.46
C PRO A 101 21.47 -3.35 13.08
N ALA A 102 22.30 -3.18 12.04
CA ALA A 102 21.93 -3.47 10.66
C ALA A 102 21.45 -4.91 10.47
N GLU A 103 22.12 -5.90 11.09
CA GLU A 103 21.69 -7.31 11.04
C GLU A 103 20.29 -7.53 11.63
N GLU A 104 19.95 -6.83 12.70
CA GLU A 104 18.61 -6.95 13.30
C GLU A 104 17.55 -6.25 12.43
N MET A 105 17.93 -5.14 11.77
CA MET A 105 17.07 -4.48 10.79
C MET A 105 16.80 -5.39 9.59
N GLU A 106 17.82 -6.03 9.04
CA GLU A 106 17.66 -7.00 7.94
C GLU A 106 16.75 -8.17 8.33
N LYS A 107 16.95 -8.76 9.52
CA LYS A 107 16.07 -9.83 10.04
C LYS A 107 14.61 -9.37 10.16
N ALA A 108 14.39 -8.12 10.61
CA ALA A 108 13.05 -7.58 10.73
C ALA A 108 12.40 -7.30 9.37
N ILE A 109 13.19 -6.82 8.40
CA ILE A 109 12.75 -6.63 7.01
C ILE A 109 12.40 -7.98 6.38
N ASP A 110 13.26 -9.00 6.51
CA ASP A 110 13.01 -10.34 5.99
C ASP A 110 11.75 -10.97 6.59
N MET A 111 11.57 -10.80 7.90
CA MET A 111 10.37 -11.25 8.60
C MET A 111 9.11 -10.58 8.07
N ALA A 112 9.17 -9.27 7.81
CA ALA A 112 8.06 -8.50 7.29
C ALA A 112 7.77 -8.83 5.82
N LEU A 113 8.81 -9.11 5.01
CA LEU A 113 8.68 -9.58 3.63
C LEU A 113 8.03 -10.97 3.56
N ASP A 114 8.43 -11.90 4.43
CA ASP A 114 7.80 -13.22 4.53
C ASP A 114 6.31 -13.11 4.87
N ASP A 115 5.95 -12.23 5.82
CA ASP A 115 4.56 -12.00 6.22
C ASP A 115 3.74 -11.31 5.12
N LEU A 116 4.29 -10.29 4.47
CA LEU A 116 3.66 -9.63 3.32
C LEU A 116 3.41 -10.63 2.18
N THR A 117 4.39 -11.47 1.88
CA THR A 117 4.29 -12.47 0.82
C THR A 117 3.19 -13.49 1.12
N ASP A 118 3.10 -13.97 2.37
CA ASP A 118 2.02 -14.87 2.78
C ASP A 118 0.65 -14.18 2.74
N ALA A 119 0.56 -12.90 3.12
CA ALA A 119 -0.67 -12.13 3.00
C ALA A 119 -1.10 -11.96 1.54
N MET A 120 -0.17 -11.64 0.64
CA MET A 120 -0.44 -11.54 -0.80
C MET A 120 -0.92 -12.87 -1.38
N ALA A 121 -0.23 -13.98 -1.07
CA ALA A 121 -0.65 -15.32 -1.48
C ALA A 121 -2.04 -15.68 -0.93
N PHE A 122 -2.32 -15.33 0.33
CA PHE A 122 -3.64 -15.51 0.92
C PHE A 122 -4.72 -14.72 0.17
N VAL A 123 -4.49 -13.44 -0.14
CA VAL A 123 -5.42 -12.60 -0.92
C VAL A 123 -5.69 -13.21 -2.29
N LEU A 124 -4.64 -13.64 -3.00
CA LEU A 124 -4.78 -14.28 -4.32
C LEU A 124 -5.53 -15.63 -4.22
N SER A 125 -5.36 -16.39 -3.14
CA SER A 125 -6.12 -17.63 -2.90
C SER A 125 -7.61 -17.39 -2.63
N ARG A 126 -8.00 -16.19 -2.21
CA ARG A 126 -9.38 -15.75 -1.96
C ARG A 126 -9.97 -14.96 -3.14
N ALA A 127 -9.32 -14.97 -4.29
CA ALA A 127 -9.72 -14.13 -5.41
C ALA A 127 -11.19 -14.35 -5.82
N ASP A 128 -11.66 -15.59 -5.87
CA ASP A 128 -13.05 -15.89 -6.23
C ASP A 128 -14.04 -15.41 -5.14
N GLU A 129 -13.73 -15.65 -3.86
CA GLU A 129 -14.56 -15.24 -2.72
C GLU A 129 -14.66 -13.72 -2.60
N TRP A 130 -13.54 -13.03 -2.75
CA TRP A 130 -13.43 -11.57 -2.61
C TRP A 130 -13.51 -10.81 -3.93
N LYS A 131 -13.72 -11.53 -5.04
CA LYS A 131 -13.76 -10.99 -6.39
C LYS A 131 -12.50 -10.18 -6.74
N VAL A 132 -11.33 -10.60 -6.29
CA VAL A 132 -10.06 -9.92 -6.55
C VAL A 132 -9.74 -9.98 -8.03
N ASP A 133 -9.52 -8.82 -8.65
CA ASP A 133 -8.87 -8.75 -9.95
C ASP A 133 -7.36 -8.98 -9.77
N LYS A 134 -6.90 -10.19 -10.10
CA LYS A 134 -5.49 -10.59 -9.90
C LYS A 134 -4.51 -9.77 -10.73
N ASP A 135 -4.98 -9.18 -11.83
CA ASP A 135 -4.20 -8.31 -12.71
C ASP A 135 -4.22 -6.85 -12.24
N LYS A 136 -4.99 -6.54 -11.20
CA LYS A 136 -5.14 -5.20 -10.62
C LYS A 136 -4.89 -5.19 -9.11
N VAL A 137 -3.96 -6.04 -8.65
CA VAL A 137 -3.49 -6.01 -7.26
C VAL A 137 -2.36 -4.99 -7.15
N MET A 138 -2.55 -4.00 -6.31
CA MET A 138 -1.58 -2.94 -6.02
C MET A 138 -0.99 -3.13 -4.62
N LEU A 139 0.22 -2.64 -4.41
CA LEU A 139 0.85 -2.57 -3.10
C LEU A 139 0.95 -1.13 -2.62
N SER A 140 0.74 -0.91 -1.34
CA SER A 140 0.95 0.39 -0.70
C SER A 140 1.47 0.22 0.71
N GLY A 141 2.22 1.20 1.16
CA GLY A 141 2.68 1.21 2.54
C GLY A 141 3.29 2.53 2.96
N SER A 142 3.45 2.65 4.27
CA SER A 142 4.00 3.84 4.90
C SER A 142 5.29 3.51 5.63
N SER A 143 6.37 4.31 5.49
CA SER A 143 7.64 4.13 6.22
C SER A 143 8.12 2.66 6.11
N ALA A 144 8.31 1.96 7.21
CA ALA A 144 8.67 0.54 7.22
C ALA A 144 7.78 -0.34 6.33
N GLY A 145 6.47 -0.08 6.30
CA GLY A 145 5.54 -0.75 5.39
C GLY A 145 5.76 -0.39 3.93
N GLY A 146 6.05 0.89 3.64
CA GLY A 146 6.41 1.36 2.30
C GLY A 146 7.71 0.75 1.80
N ILE A 147 8.71 0.64 2.67
CA ILE A 147 9.97 -0.05 2.40
C ILE A 147 9.72 -1.52 2.09
N THR A 148 8.98 -2.22 2.96
CA THR A 148 8.72 -3.66 2.80
C THR A 148 7.93 -3.97 1.52
N THR A 149 6.90 -3.18 1.20
CA THR A 149 6.11 -3.37 -0.03
C THR A 149 6.92 -3.08 -1.29
N LEU A 150 7.82 -2.10 -1.25
CA LEU A 150 8.71 -1.80 -2.37
C LEU A 150 9.80 -2.87 -2.56
N LEU A 151 10.38 -3.35 -1.46
CA LEU A 151 11.32 -4.48 -1.49
C LEU A 151 10.67 -5.76 -2.03
N SER A 152 9.40 -6.01 -1.75
CA SER A 152 8.66 -7.14 -2.34
C SER A 152 8.58 -7.03 -3.86
N ILE A 153 8.33 -5.83 -4.40
CA ILE A 153 8.34 -5.60 -5.86
C ILE A 153 9.75 -5.80 -6.42
N TYR A 154 10.76 -5.28 -5.72
CA TYR A 154 12.15 -5.45 -6.12
C TYR A 154 12.56 -6.94 -6.14
N ASP A 155 12.15 -7.73 -5.14
CA ASP A 155 12.34 -9.18 -5.09
C ASP A 155 11.67 -9.89 -6.26
N ILE A 156 10.41 -9.54 -6.59
CA ILE A 156 9.67 -10.10 -7.72
C ILE A 156 10.37 -9.76 -9.05
N CYS A 157 10.85 -8.53 -9.21
CA CYS A 157 11.57 -8.12 -10.43
C CYS A 157 12.89 -8.86 -10.62
N ASN A 158 13.52 -9.32 -9.54
CA ASN A 158 14.84 -9.95 -9.56
C ASN A 158 14.80 -11.46 -9.30
N ASP A 159 13.61 -12.10 -9.42
CA ASP A 159 13.42 -13.53 -9.15
C ASP A 159 13.94 -13.98 -7.78
N GLY A 160 13.78 -13.10 -6.79
CA GLY A 160 14.24 -13.33 -5.43
C GLY A 160 13.47 -14.45 -4.70
N PRO A 161 13.85 -14.76 -3.47
CA PRO A 161 13.29 -15.90 -2.74
C PRO A 161 11.79 -15.80 -2.47
N TYR A 162 11.27 -14.60 -2.27
CA TYR A 162 9.86 -14.38 -1.96
C TYR A 162 8.96 -14.46 -3.21
N SER A 163 9.49 -14.12 -4.39
CA SER A 163 8.76 -14.16 -5.66
C SER A 163 8.25 -15.57 -6.00
N LYS A 164 8.91 -16.62 -5.50
CA LYS A 164 8.58 -18.03 -5.78
C LYS A 164 7.22 -18.49 -5.24
N LYS A 165 6.60 -17.68 -4.37
CA LYS A 165 5.24 -17.95 -3.85
C LYS A 165 4.13 -17.47 -4.81
N PHE A 166 4.47 -16.76 -5.87
CA PHE A 166 3.51 -16.24 -6.85
C PHE A 166 3.54 -17.02 -8.17
N PRO A 167 2.47 -16.93 -8.97
CA PRO A 167 2.50 -17.48 -10.33
C PRO A 167 3.66 -16.89 -11.14
N GLU A 168 4.24 -17.70 -12.04
CA GLU A 168 5.31 -17.26 -12.91
C GLU A 168 4.87 -16.01 -13.71
N GLY A 169 5.71 -14.98 -13.70
CA GLY A 169 5.45 -13.71 -14.38
C GLY A 169 4.43 -12.80 -13.71
N TRP A 170 3.86 -13.20 -12.56
CA TRP A 170 2.95 -12.30 -11.83
C TRP A 170 3.70 -11.09 -11.25
N MET A 171 3.09 -9.91 -11.39
CA MET A 171 3.61 -8.64 -10.90
C MET A 171 2.44 -7.83 -10.30
N PRO A 172 2.63 -7.12 -9.19
CA PRO A 172 1.67 -6.12 -8.76
C PRO A 172 1.41 -5.08 -9.87
N ALA A 173 0.17 -4.61 -9.96
CA ALA A 173 -0.25 -3.67 -11.01
C ALA A 173 0.19 -2.22 -10.74
N GLY A 174 0.61 -1.91 -9.51
CA GLY A 174 1.08 -0.58 -9.11
C GLY A 174 1.56 -0.53 -7.67
N TYR A 175 2.29 0.53 -7.36
CA TYR A 175 2.81 0.81 -6.03
C TYR A 175 2.52 2.23 -5.61
N ILE A 176 2.11 2.43 -4.34
CA ILE A 176 2.01 3.75 -3.70
C ILE A 176 2.75 3.71 -2.37
N GLY A 177 3.85 4.43 -2.28
CA GLY A 177 4.67 4.50 -1.07
C GLY A 177 4.68 5.88 -0.41
N TYR A 178 4.53 5.89 0.90
CA TYR A 178 4.67 7.08 1.73
C TYR A 178 5.97 6.97 2.54
N ALA A 179 6.94 7.82 2.26
CA ALA A 179 8.27 7.76 2.84
C ALA A 179 8.89 6.35 2.72
N GLY A 180 8.78 5.75 1.53
CA GLY A 180 9.32 4.42 1.20
C GLY A 180 10.68 4.52 0.53
N ALA A 181 11.48 3.46 0.62
CA ALA A 181 12.79 3.33 -0.01
C ALA A 181 13.11 1.85 -0.25
N ILE A 182 14.17 1.55 -1.00
CA ILE A 182 14.79 0.23 -1.02
C ILE A 182 16.00 0.27 -0.08
N ILE A 183 16.07 -0.68 0.85
CA ILE A 183 17.17 -0.82 1.81
C ILE A 183 17.84 -2.17 1.60
N ASN A 184 19.12 -2.17 1.28
CA ASN A 184 19.91 -3.38 1.12
C ASN A 184 21.43 -3.11 1.19
N ARG A 185 22.24 -4.15 1.00
CA ARG A 185 23.72 -4.05 0.99
C ARG A 185 24.30 -3.76 -0.39
N GLN A 186 23.49 -3.69 -1.44
CA GLN A 186 23.96 -3.44 -2.81
C GLN A 186 24.50 -2.02 -2.95
N GLN A 187 25.52 -1.84 -3.79
CA GLN A 187 26.02 -0.50 -4.09
C GLN A 187 25.13 0.23 -5.11
N GLU A 188 24.49 -0.51 -6.01
CA GLU A 188 23.60 -0.02 -7.04
C GLU A 188 22.37 -0.94 -7.11
N LEU A 189 21.21 -0.39 -7.44
CA LEU A 189 20.04 -1.21 -7.74
C LEU A 189 20.10 -1.71 -9.19
N SER A 190 19.63 -2.93 -9.40
CA SER A 190 19.44 -3.49 -10.74
C SER A 190 18.08 -4.18 -10.82
N TRP A 191 17.44 -4.07 -11.96
CA TRP A 191 16.11 -4.62 -12.21
C TRP A 191 16.19 -5.61 -13.35
N ALA A 192 16.05 -6.90 -13.05
CA ALA A 192 16.02 -7.94 -14.09
C ALA A 192 14.75 -7.93 -14.93
N LYS A 193 13.64 -7.43 -14.35
CA LYS A 193 12.36 -7.23 -15.03
C LYS A 193 11.87 -5.81 -14.81
N THR A 194 11.11 -5.29 -15.75
CA THR A 194 10.45 -3.98 -15.64
C THR A 194 9.42 -4.01 -14.51
N PRO A 195 9.51 -3.12 -13.52
CA PRO A 195 8.53 -3.05 -12.44
C PRO A 195 7.21 -2.41 -12.89
N CYS A 196 6.21 -2.47 -11.99
CA CYS A 196 4.93 -1.80 -12.18
C CYS A 196 5.04 -0.27 -12.07
N PRO A 197 4.01 0.49 -12.50
CA PRO A 197 3.90 1.92 -12.21
C PRO A 197 4.04 2.24 -10.72
N MET A 198 4.75 3.31 -10.38
CA MET A 198 5.03 3.66 -8.99
C MET A 198 4.69 5.12 -8.67
N MET A 199 4.06 5.33 -7.52
CA MET A 199 3.83 6.65 -6.95
C MET A 199 4.51 6.75 -5.58
N PHE A 200 5.25 7.85 -5.40
CA PHE A 200 5.95 8.14 -4.14
C PHE A 200 5.46 9.44 -3.55
N PHE A 201 5.14 9.42 -2.28
CA PHE A 201 4.97 10.60 -1.42
C PHE A 201 6.17 10.69 -0.48
N HIS A 202 6.93 11.78 -0.53
CA HIS A 202 8.14 11.90 0.28
C HIS A 202 8.46 13.34 0.63
N GLY A 203 8.94 13.56 1.85
CA GLY A 203 9.49 14.85 2.28
C GLY A 203 10.93 15.03 1.77
N SER A 204 11.25 16.18 1.19
CA SER A 204 12.59 16.39 0.63
C SER A 204 13.70 16.48 1.68
N ALA A 205 13.35 16.78 2.93
CA ALA A 205 14.27 16.83 4.07
C ALA A 205 14.14 15.62 5.02
N ASP A 206 13.59 14.49 4.54
CA ASP A 206 13.40 13.28 5.35
C ASP A 206 14.75 12.71 5.82
N THR A 207 15.01 12.83 7.12
CA THR A 207 16.22 12.34 7.78
C THR A 207 16.11 10.88 8.25
N THR A 208 14.90 10.34 8.32
CA THR A 208 14.62 8.95 8.75
C THR A 208 14.78 8.00 7.57
N VAL A 209 14.08 8.26 6.47
CA VAL A 209 14.17 7.50 5.23
C VAL A 209 14.65 8.43 4.13
N ALA A 210 15.84 8.19 3.60
CA ALA A 210 16.47 9.10 2.64
C ALA A 210 15.58 9.40 1.44
N PHE A 211 15.47 10.68 1.07
CA PHE A 211 14.79 11.13 -0.12
C PHE A 211 15.56 10.78 -1.41
N ASP A 212 16.88 10.78 -1.32
CA ASP A 212 17.78 10.34 -2.39
C ASP A 212 18.54 9.08 -1.96
N VAL A 213 19.84 9.03 -2.08
CA VAL A 213 20.68 7.90 -1.66
C VAL A 213 21.41 8.23 -0.37
N ARG A 214 21.29 7.35 0.63
CA ARG A 214 22.17 7.36 1.79
C ARG A 214 23.04 6.11 1.78
N ARG A 215 24.34 6.30 1.64
CA ARG A 215 25.34 5.24 1.63
C ARG A 215 25.87 4.99 3.04
N SER A 216 26.12 3.73 3.36
CA SER A 216 26.83 3.31 4.57
C SER A 216 27.61 2.01 4.31
N ASP A 217 28.49 1.67 5.24
CA ASP A 217 29.27 0.41 5.17
C ASP A 217 28.38 -0.82 5.45
N GLU A 218 27.18 -0.61 6.01
CA GLU A 218 26.28 -1.69 6.41
C GLU A 218 25.08 -1.82 5.47
N LEU A 219 24.21 -0.80 5.43
CA LEU A 219 22.97 -0.79 4.65
C LEU A 219 22.83 0.51 3.86
N ASN A 220 22.68 0.39 2.57
CA ASN A 220 22.36 1.51 1.71
C ASN A 220 20.84 1.74 1.65
N VAL A 221 20.43 2.99 1.61
CA VAL A 221 19.05 3.42 1.45
C VAL A 221 18.91 4.13 0.12
N PHE A 222 18.10 3.57 -0.77
CA PHE A 222 17.79 4.16 -2.08
C PHE A 222 16.41 4.78 -2.03
N GLY A 223 16.36 6.09 -1.96
CA GLY A 223 15.13 6.86 -1.87
C GLY A 223 14.43 7.03 -3.23
N PRO A 224 13.28 7.71 -3.23
CA PRO A 224 12.45 7.83 -4.42
C PRO A 224 13.15 8.53 -5.60
N THR A 225 13.99 9.53 -5.38
CA THR A 225 14.65 10.23 -6.51
C THR A 225 15.60 9.32 -7.27
N TYR A 226 16.35 8.48 -6.56
CA TYR A 226 17.22 7.48 -7.17
C TYR A 226 16.43 6.42 -7.94
N ILE A 227 15.36 5.91 -7.33
CA ILE A 227 14.51 4.89 -7.95
C ILE A 227 13.83 5.45 -9.19
N LEU A 228 13.29 6.67 -9.12
CA LEU A 228 12.60 7.32 -10.22
C LEU A 228 13.51 7.58 -11.43
N ALA A 229 14.79 7.90 -11.21
CA ALA A 229 15.74 8.01 -12.30
C ALA A 229 15.88 6.69 -13.08
N GLN A 230 15.90 5.55 -12.38
CA GLN A 230 15.94 4.24 -13.03
C GLN A 230 14.61 3.88 -13.72
N LEU A 231 13.45 4.22 -13.10
CA LEU A 231 12.13 4.02 -13.72
C LEU A 231 11.99 4.84 -15.01
N HIS A 232 12.51 6.07 -15.03
CA HIS A 232 12.57 6.93 -16.22
C HIS A 232 13.33 6.24 -17.36
N GLU A 233 14.54 5.76 -17.09
CA GLU A 233 15.37 5.05 -18.08
C GLU A 233 14.67 3.79 -18.64
N MET A 234 13.87 3.10 -17.82
CA MET A 234 13.09 1.93 -18.22
C MET A 234 11.75 2.28 -18.88
N GLY A 235 11.36 3.54 -18.96
CA GLY A 235 10.07 3.99 -19.50
C GLY A 235 8.87 3.54 -18.65
N VAL A 236 9.07 3.38 -17.34
CA VAL A 236 8.03 3.01 -16.39
C VAL A 236 7.27 4.25 -15.93
N ALA A 237 5.95 4.19 -16.02
CA ALA A 237 5.08 5.26 -15.53
C ALA A 237 5.29 5.51 -14.04
N ASN A 238 5.45 6.78 -13.65
CA ASN A 238 5.76 7.11 -12.28
C ASN A 238 5.26 8.51 -11.89
N TRP A 239 5.10 8.73 -10.57
CA TRP A 239 4.71 10.01 -10.01
C TRP A 239 5.42 10.25 -8.68
N LEU A 240 6.22 11.31 -8.60
CA LEU A 240 6.75 11.84 -7.35
C LEU A 240 5.86 12.97 -6.83
N TYR A 241 5.29 12.79 -5.65
CA TYR A 241 4.72 13.88 -4.85
C TYR A 241 5.71 14.24 -3.74
N CYS A 242 6.35 15.39 -3.88
CA CYS A 242 7.41 15.87 -2.99
C CYS A 242 6.88 17.00 -2.10
N GLU A 243 6.92 16.84 -0.78
CA GLU A 243 6.77 17.95 0.15
C GLU A 243 8.13 18.57 0.40
N ILE A 244 8.31 19.80 -0.11
CA ILE A 244 9.57 20.53 0.03
C ILE A 244 9.79 20.90 1.49
N ASP A 245 11.04 20.68 1.95
CA ASP A 245 11.50 20.90 3.32
C ASP A 245 10.76 20.12 4.42
N ALA A 246 9.87 19.20 4.04
CA ALA A 246 9.24 18.29 5.00
C ALA A 246 10.17 17.13 5.35
N ASP A 247 10.13 16.74 6.63
CA ASP A 247 10.79 15.55 7.16
C ASP A 247 9.87 14.32 7.01
N HIS A 248 10.04 13.28 7.80
CA HIS A 248 9.34 11.98 7.75
C HIS A 248 7.83 12.05 8.01
N VAL A 249 7.28 13.24 8.23
CA VAL A 249 5.84 13.48 8.55
C VAL A 249 4.88 12.98 7.47
N ILE A 250 5.30 12.95 6.22
CA ILE A 250 4.47 12.47 5.11
C ILE A 250 4.05 10.99 5.27
N SER A 251 4.79 10.23 6.07
CA SER A 251 4.49 8.83 6.39
C SER A 251 3.16 8.64 7.14
N TYR A 252 2.61 9.68 7.73
CA TYR A 252 1.31 9.66 8.44
C TYR A 252 0.12 10.10 7.57
N LYS A 253 0.36 10.67 6.40
CA LYS A 253 -0.67 11.24 5.53
C LYS A 253 -1.73 10.26 5.00
N PRO A 254 -1.43 8.97 4.74
CA PRO A 254 -2.45 8.04 4.26
C PRO A 254 -3.72 7.98 5.11
N PHE A 255 -3.58 8.25 6.40
CA PHE A 255 -4.67 8.13 7.37
C PHE A 255 -5.52 9.41 7.54
N GLY A 256 -5.09 10.52 6.95
CA GLY A 256 -5.76 11.81 7.08
C GLY A 256 -6.65 12.20 5.91
N GLY A 257 -6.76 11.35 4.88
CA GLY A 257 -7.48 11.68 3.64
C GLY A 257 -6.77 12.74 2.80
N TYR A 258 -5.50 13.03 3.09
CA TYR A 258 -4.66 13.91 2.30
C TYR A 258 -4.35 13.27 0.93
N ASN A 259 -4.15 14.10 -0.08
CA ASN A 259 -3.76 13.67 -1.42
C ASN A 259 -4.72 12.66 -2.06
N THR A 260 -6.00 12.69 -1.65
CA THR A 260 -7.04 11.79 -2.19
C THR A 260 -7.13 11.87 -3.70
N HIS A 261 -7.06 13.09 -4.27
CA HIS A 261 -7.17 13.30 -5.71
C HIS A 261 -5.99 12.70 -6.47
N GLU A 262 -4.77 12.90 -5.99
CA GLU A 262 -3.54 12.38 -6.59
C GLU A 262 -3.54 10.85 -6.56
N ILE A 263 -3.90 10.25 -5.41
CA ILE A 263 -3.99 8.80 -5.25
C ILE A 263 -5.03 8.21 -6.20
N GLN A 264 -6.23 8.78 -6.25
CA GLN A 264 -7.30 8.33 -7.15
C GLN A 264 -6.90 8.48 -8.61
N THR A 265 -6.26 9.61 -8.97
CA THR A 265 -5.75 9.83 -10.32
C THR A 265 -4.69 8.80 -10.69
N PHE A 266 -3.74 8.51 -9.80
CA PHE A 266 -2.74 7.48 -10.04
C PHE A 266 -3.39 6.11 -10.27
N VAL A 267 -4.28 5.70 -9.37
CA VAL A 267 -4.98 4.42 -9.51
C VAL A 267 -5.77 4.35 -10.82
N GLU A 268 -6.57 5.37 -11.12
CA GLU A 268 -7.41 5.35 -12.32
C GLU A 268 -6.62 5.47 -13.62
N LYS A 269 -5.64 6.37 -13.68
CA LYS A 269 -4.94 6.67 -14.93
C LYS A 269 -3.75 5.76 -15.18
N PHE A 270 -2.89 5.56 -14.18
CA PHE A 270 -1.65 4.81 -14.35
C PHE A 270 -1.90 3.29 -14.26
N VAL A 271 -2.72 2.86 -13.28
CA VAL A 271 -2.92 1.43 -13.02
C VAL A 271 -4.08 0.87 -13.83
N LEU A 272 -5.29 1.46 -13.74
CA LEU A 272 -6.47 0.87 -14.36
C LEU A 272 -6.52 1.13 -15.87
N GLN A 273 -6.13 2.33 -16.32
CA GLN A 273 -6.10 2.70 -17.76
C GLN A 273 -4.75 2.43 -18.43
N GLY A 274 -3.67 2.19 -17.66
CA GLY A 274 -2.34 1.87 -18.19
C GLY A 274 -1.66 3.04 -18.92
N LEU A 275 -1.96 4.29 -18.54
CA LEU A 275 -1.31 5.45 -19.15
C LEU A 275 0.15 5.50 -18.73
N LYS A 276 1.02 5.69 -19.72
CA LYS A 276 2.47 5.88 -19.51
C LYS A 276 2.76 7.37 -19.32
N LEU A 277 2.69 7.81 -18.08
CA LEU A 277 2.96 9.19 -17.68
C LEU A 277 4.10 9.22 -16.67
N GLU A 278 4.85 10.28 -16.71
CA GLU A 278 5.81 10.64 -15.69
C GLU A 278 5.41 11.99 -15.11
N MET A 279 5.22 12.06 -13.79
CA MET A 279 4.72 13.24 -13.11
C MET A 279 5.57 13.59 -11.90
N LYS A 280 5.72 14.88 -11.65
CA LYS A 280 6.31 15.42 -10.44
C LYS A 280 5.41 16.52 -9.91
N THR A 281 5.04 16.41 -8.63
CA THR A 281 4.34 17.46 -7.88
C THR A 281 5.25 17.91 -6.74
N GLU A 282 5.43 19.21 -6.60
CA GLU A 282 6.15 19.83 -5.49
C GLU A 282 5.18 20.69 -4.70
N GLU A 283 4.99 20.35 -3.45
CA GLU A 283 4.21 21.12 -2.50
C GLU A 283 5.16 21.82 -1.54
N TYR A 284 5.06 23.14 -1.48
CA TYR A 284 5.78 23.94 -0.49
C TYR A 284 4.95 23.99 0.78
N ASN A 285 5.44 23.38 1.85
CA ASN A 285 4.75 23.38 3.12
C ASN A 285 4.85 24.79 3.73
N LEU A 286 3.84 25.59 3.51
CA LEU A 286 3.72 26.93 4.09
C LEU A 286 3.27 26.89 5.56
N VAL A 287 2.92 25.70 6.07
CA VAL A 287 2.63 25.48 7.47
C VAL A 287 3.91 24.95 8.11
N GLU A 288 4.47 25.72 9.05
CA GLU A 288 5.57 25.26 9.89
C GLU A 288 5.34 23.79 10.26
N SER A 289 6.39 22.98 10.12
CA SER A 289 6.41 21.58 10.55
C SER A 289 6.24 21.55 12.07
N SER A 290 5.04 21.93 12.51
CA SER A 290 4.72 22.06 13.89
C SER A 290 4.56 20.68 14.48
N HIS A 291 5.63 20.21 15.11
CA HIS A 291 5.62 19.44 16.33
C HIS A 291 4.47 18.45 16.45
N LEU A 292 4.64 17.26 15.86
CA LEU A 292 3.86 16.12 16.34
C LEU A 292 4.22 15.94 17.84
N PRO A 293 3.22 15.97 18.74
CA PRO A 293 3.48 15.76 20.15
C PRO A 293 4.07 14.36 20.35
N GLY A 294 5.31 14.27 20.74
CA GLY A 294 5.97 12.99 21.07
C GLY A 294 7.22 12.64 20.26
N PHE A 295 7.57 13.41 19.25
CA PHE A 295 8.83 13.24 18.52
C PHE A 295 9.75 14.44 18.79
N LYS A 296 10.63 14.28 19.77
CA LYS A 296 11.85 15.08 19.94
C LYS A 296 13.02 14.13 20.03
#